data_5e9c73d290104577eed0d83505907c4c
#
_entry.id   5e9c73d290104577eed0d83505907c4c
#
_cell.length_a   1.000
_cell.length_b   1.000
_cell.length_c   1.000
_cell.angle_alpha   90.00
_cell.angle_beta   90.00
_cell.angle_gamma   90.00
#
_symmetry.space_group_name_H-M   'P 1'
#
loop_
_entity.id
_entity.type
_entity.pdbx_description
1 polymer ?
#
loop_
_entity_poly.entity_id
_entity_poly.type
_entity_poly.pdbx_seq_one_letter_code
_entity_poly.pdbx_strand_id
1 'polypeptide(L)'
;MSSVEVRVPDMGDAKDVRVVEVLVKKGDKVGLEDPLITLESDKASMDVPSSAAGVVESVALKAGDTVSAGALIAMLQTEQTDAKEPAPGGAAKPAEGKQADEKKVEPAPAAQKPAEPAPAAAKAAEPKPAPAATSAAPEAGGAAKNAADGLDLVVLGSGPGGYTAAFRAADLGLKVTLIERWPMLGGVCLNVGCIPSKALLHAAKVIEDAADMSVAGISFAPPQIDRDKLRQWKNKVVSKLVNGLSVLAKQRKVDVVRGEAKFVGPNTLEVNGSDGLKRLNFKQCIIAAGSESVRLPGLPDDPRVIDSTGALELPADCKRLLVIGGGIIGLEMACVYDGLGAKVTVVELSDGLMPGTDRDLVRPLQKRIEKRYEKILLKTKVAKLEASAEGLRASFEGPQSVEPQLFDRVLVAVGRSANGNAINAAVAGVNVDARGIIAVDKQMRTNVPNIFAIGDITGAPMLAHRATHQAKVAAEVAAGHKSSFDVRAIPAVAYTDPEIAWVGVTETEAKERGIAYGKGQFPWAASGRSLALNRDEGFTKILFDKETRRVIGAGIVGSNAGELIAEVGLAIEMGADAADVGLTVHAHPTLSETVAFAAEAFEGTLTDLYIPKR
;
A
#
# COMPACT_ATOMS: atom_id res chain seq x y z
N MET A 1 -17.76 -26.83 -35.37
CA MET A 1 -16.88 -27.00 -34.20
C MET A 1 -15.49 -27.30 -34.73
N SER A 2 -14.52 -26.50 -34.41
CA SER A 2 -13.11 -26.73 -34.76
C SER A 2 -12.35 -27.14 -33.52
N SER A 3 -11.41 -28.07 -33.64
CA SER A 3 -10.51 -28.46 -32.55
C SER A 3 -9.26 -27.58 -32.63
N VAL A 4 -8.87 -26.97 -31.48
CA VAL A 4 -7.68 -26.16 -31.33
C VAL A 4 -6.71 -26.88 -30.40
N GLU A 5 -5.45 -27.02 -30.81
CA GLU A 5 -4.39 -27.57 -30.01
C GLU A 5 -3.78 -26.48 -29.11
N VAL A 6 -3.70 -26.72 -27.82
CA VAL A 6 -2.93 -25.87 -26.91
C VAL A 6 -1.61 -26.58 -26.59
N ARG A 7 -0.50 -25.87 -26.82
CA ARG A 7 0.85 -26.41 -26.70
C ARG A 7 1.67 -25.60 -25.68
N VAL A 8 2.70 -26.25 -25.11
CA VAL A 8 3.67 -25.61 -24.23
C VAL A 8 4.38 -24.49 -25.00
N PRO A 9 4.36 -23.24 -24.53
CA PRO A 9 5.02 -22.12 -25.18
C PRO A 9 6.55 -22.29 -25.17
N ASP A 10 7.24 -21.48 -25.98
CA ASP A 10 8.68 -21.40 -25.96
C ASP A 10 9.15 -20.80 -24.60
N MET A 11 9.96 -21.55 -23.87
CA MET A 11 10.46 -21.19 -22.54
C MET A 11 11.95 -20.83 -22.56
N GLY A 12 12.48 -20.42 -23.72
CA GLY A 12 13.89 -20.06 -23.88
C GLY A 12 14.84 -21.24 -23.63
N ASP A 13 15.86 -21.01 -22.79
CA ASP A 13 16.90 -22.02 -22.52
C ASP A 13 16.47 -23.18 -21.60
N ALA A 14 15.23 -23.19 -21.09
CA ALA A 14 14.75 -24.23 -20.19
C ALA A 14 14.45 -25.53 -20.99
N LYS A 15 15.23 -26.56 -20.76
CA LYS A 15 15.02 -27.92 -21.28
C LYS A 15 14.47 -28.79 -20.17
N ASP A 16 13.55 -29.70 -20.50
CA ASP A 16 13.01 -30.73 -19.60
C ASP A 16 12.32 -30.17 -18.35
N VAL A 17 11.26 -29.36 -18.56
CA VAL A 17 10.46 -28.76 -17.48
C VAL A 17 9.41 -29.74 -17.00
N ARG A 18 9.20 -29.84 -15.68
CA ARG A 18 8.29 -30.81 -15.05
C ARG A 18 6.87 -30.24 -14.93
N VAL A 19 5.87 -31.03 -15.29
CA VAL A 19 4.46 -30.73 -15.00
C VAL A 19 4.17 -31.02 -13.52
N VAL A 20 3.90 -29.97 -12.76
CA VAL A 20 3.56 -30.09 -11.32
C VAL A 20 2.11 -30.44 -11.11
N GLU A 21 1.24 -29.75 -11.84
CA GLU A 21 -0.21 -29.90 -11.70
C GLU A 21 -0.90 -29.72 -13.05
N VAL A 22 -1.98 -30.46 -13.26
CA VAL A 22 -2.90 -30.30 -14.39
C VAL A 22 -4.20 -29.76 -13.83
N LEU A 23 -4.55 -28.54 -14.22
CA LEU A 23 -5.63 -27.74 -13.63
C LEU A 23 -7.00 -27.99 -14.29
N VAL A 24 -7.01 -28.71 -15.44
CA VAL A 24 -8.21 -28.97 -16.22
C VAL A 24 -8.37 -30.45 -16.53
N LYS A 25 -9.61 -30.87 -16.79
CA LYS A 25 -9.97 -32.23 -17.20
C LYS A 25 -10.92 -32.21 -18.38
N LYS A 26 -11.07 -33.34 -19.08
CA LYS A 26 -12.02 -33.50 -20.18
C LYS A 26 -13.43 -33.06 -19.77
N GLY A 27 -14.01 -32.18 -20.57
CA GLY A 27 -15.36 -31.61 -20.38
C GLY A 27 -15.39 -30.27 -19.66
N ASP A 28 -14.27 -29.78 -19.12
CA ASP A 28 -14.21 -28.45 -18.49
C ASP A 28 -14.33 -27.35 -19.56
N LYS A 29 -15.04 -26.27 -19.23
CA LYS A 29 -15.07 -25.06 -20.04
C LYS A 29 -13.91 -24.15 -19.60
N VAL A 30 -13.09 -23.76 -20.56
CA VAL A 30 -11.97 -22.85 -20.34
C VAL A 30 -12.14 -21.59 -21.20
N GLY A 31 -11.81 -20.45 -20.62
CA GLY A 31 -11.72 -19.17 -21.32
C GLY A 31 -10.33 -18.97 -21.93
N LEU A 32 -10.18 -17.92 -22.74
CA LEU A 32 -8.87 -17.43 -23.17
C LEU A 32 -8.08 -17.00 -21.91
N GLU A 33 -6.80 -17.35 -21.83
CA GLU A 33 -5.90 -17.07 -20.70
C GLU A 33 -6.21 -17.85 -19.38
N ASP A 34 -7.16 -18.77 -19.36
CA ASP A 34 -7.35 -19.64 -18.18
C ASP A 34 -6.18 -20.63 -18.06
N PRO A 35 -5.63 -20.86 -16.84
CA PRO A 35 -4.50 -21.75 -16.64
C PRO A 35 -4.88 -23.20 -16.86
N LEU A 36 -4.09 -23.94 -17.66
CA LEU A 36 -4.33 -25.35 -17.99
C LEU A 36 -3.43 -26.31 -17.22
N ILE A 37 -2.15 -25.97 -17.08
CA ILE A 37 -1.14 -26.76 -16.36
C ILE A 37 -0.16 -25.84 -15.66
N THR A 38 0.45 -26.32 -14.57
CA THR A 38 1.58 -25.65 -13.90
C THR A 38 2.87 -26.40 -14.23
N LEU A 39 3.85 -25.68 -14.76
CA LEU A 39 5.20 -26.16 -15.07
C LEU A 39 6.20 -25.65 -14.03
N GLU A 40 7.19 -26.48 -13.68
CA GLU A 40 8.27 -26.13 -12.76
C GLU A 40 9.64 -26.39 -13.44
N SER A 41 10.48 -25.38 -13.42
CA SER A 41 11.89 -25.46 -13.81
C SER A 41 12.79 -25.24 -12.60
N ASP A 42 14.08 -25.46 -12.73
CA ASP A 42 15.07 -25.22 -11.65
C ASP A 42 15.07 -23.77 -11.11
N LYS A 43 14.43 -22.83 -11.82
CA LYS A 43 14.46 -21.40 -11.49
C LYS A 43 13.08 -20.79 -11.21
N ALA A 44 11.99 -21.36 -11.69
CA ALA A 44 10.65 -20.79 -11.54
C ALA A 44 9.54 -21.82 -11.79
N SER A 45 8.37 -21.59 -11.16
CA SER A 45 7.11 -22.25 -11.46
C SER A 45 6.21 -21.29 -12.22
N MET A 46 5.57 -21.76 -13.30
CA MET A 46 4.71 -20.94 -14.16
C MET A 46 3.46 -21.71 -14.62
N ASP A 47 2.34 -21.01 -14.67
CA ASP A 47 1.11 -21.54 -15.25
C ASP A 47 1.09 -21.30 -16.76
N VAL A 48 0.71 -22.31 -17.54
CA VAL A 48 0.52 -22.20 -18.99
C VAL A 48 -0.95 -21.89 -19.26
N PRO A 49 -1.24 -20.69 -19.82
CA PRO A 49 -2.60 -20.28 -20.09
C PRO A 49 -3.16 -20.91 -21.38
N SER A 50 -4.48 -21.00 -21.47
CA SER A 50 -5.18 -21.42 -22.68
C SER A 50 -5.07 -20.38 -23.79
N SER A 51 -4.68 -20.79 -24.98
CA SER A 51 -4.62 -19.94 -26.18
C SER A 51 -5.98 -19.73 -26.87
N ALA A 52 -7.04 -20.41 -26.40
CA ALA A 52 -8.39 -20.29 -26.95
C ALA A 52 -9.46 -20.57 -25.89
N ALA A 53 -10.65 -20.01 -26.08
CA ALA A 53 -11.82 -20.36 -25.28
C ALA A 53 -12.53 -21.57 -25.90
N GLY A 54 -12.93 -22.55 -25.09
CA GLY A 54 -13.60 -23.76 -25.57
C GLY A 54 -13.89 -24.77 -24.49
N VAL A 55 -14.27 -25.98 -24.91
CA VAL A 55 -14.46 -27.12 -24.00
C VAL A 55 -13.28 -28.09 -24.19
N VAL A 56 -12.67 -28.53 -23.11
CA VAL A 56 -11.54 -29.46 -23.14
C VAL A 56 -12.01 -30.83 -23.67
N GLU A 57 -11.55 -31.20 -24.84
CA GLU A 57 -11.85 -32.48 -25.49
C GLU A 57 -10.96 -33.60 -24.90
N SER A 58 -9.69 -33.31 -24.74
CA SER A 58 -8.71 -34.22 -24.12
C SER A 58 -7.53 -33.45 -23.52
N VAL A 59 -6.92 -34.01 -22.50
CA VAL A 59 -5.67 -33.54 -21.88
C VAL A 59 -4.59 -34.58 -22.15
N ALA A 60 -3.47 -34.15 -22.71
CA ALA A 60 -2.38 -35.03 -23.15
C ALA A 60 -1.31 -35.26 -22.08
N LEU A 61 -1.21 -34.39 -21.06
CA LEU A 61 -0.18 -34.41 -20.03
C LEU A 61 -0.74 -34.80 -18.66
N LYS A 62 0.14 -35.33 -17.80
CA LYS A 62 -0.16 -35.70 -16.42
C LYS A 62 0.84 -35.04 -15.46
N ALA A 63 0.43 -34.83 -14.20
CA ALA A 63 1.36 -34.40 -13.16
C ALA A 63 2.54 -35.40 -13.04
N GLY A 64 3.76 -34.87 -13.05
CA GLY A 64 5.00 -35.64 -13.04
C GLY A 64 5.65 -35.82 -14.41
N ASP A 65 4.96 -35.52 -15.53
CA ASP A 65 5.55 -35.59 -16.87
C ASP A 65 6.63 -34.51 -17.05
N THR A 66 7.66 -34.83 -17.84
CA THR A 66 8.67 -33.86 -18.28
C THR A 66 8.37 -33.44 -19.70
N VAL A 67 8.32 -32.15 -19.96
CA VAL A 67 7.90 -31.56 -21.24
C VAL A 67 8.91 -30.56 -21.76
N SER A 68 8.97 -30.42 -23.08
CA SER A 68 9.72 -29.38 -23.79
C SER A 68 8.77 -28.44 -24.53
N ALA A 69 9.27 -27.30 -24.98
CA ALA A 69 8.52 -26.35 -25.83
C ALA A 69 7.83 -27.04 -27.02
N GLY A 70 6.58 -26.69 -27.28
CA GLY A 70 5.77 -27.29 -28.35
C GLY A 70 5.05 -28.60 -28.00
N ALA A 71 5.26 -29.19 -26.80
CA ALA A 71 4.50 -30.36 -26.36
C ALA A 71 2.99 -30.07 -26.26
N LEU A 72 2.15 -31.01 -26.69
CA LEU A 72 0.69 -30.86 -26.66
C LEU A 72 0.20 -30.94 -25.21
N ILE A 73 -0.55 -29.93 -24.76
CA ILE A 73 -1.17 -29.88 -23.43
C ILE A 73 -2.60 -30.45 -23.49
N ALA A 74 -3.43 -29.86 -24.34
CA ALA A 74 -4.84 -30.19 -24.44
C ALA A 74 -5.40 -29.91 -25.83
N MET A 75 -6.50 -30.60 -26.18
CA MET A 75 -7.34 -30.29 -27.33
C MET A 75 -8.59 -29.57 -26.83
N LEU A 76 -8.92 -28.45 -27.45
CA LEU A 76 -10.11 -27.66 -27.12
C LEU A 76 -11.09 -27.68 -28.31
N GLN A 77 -12.36 -27.87 -28.02
CA GLN A 77 -13.44 -27.73 -28.97
C GLN A 77 -14.02 -26.32 -28.90
N THR A 78 -13.89 -25.54 -29.99
CA THR A 78 -14.34 -24.15 -30.06
C THR A 78 -15.60 -24.01 -30.92
N GLU A 79 -16.53 -23.12 -30.49
CA GLU A 79 -17.64 -22.68 -31.36
C GLU A 79 -17.14 -21.57 -32.28
N GLN A 80 -17.32 -21.74 -33.61
CA GLN A 80 -16.94 -20.73 -34.61
C GLN A 80 -17.77 -19.45 -34.43
N THR A 81 -17.12 -18.36 -34.06
CA THR A 81 -17.58 -17.00 -34.38
C THR A 81 -16.68 -16.45 -35.45
N ASP A 82 -17.26 -16.18 -36.63
CA ASP A 82 -16.57 -15.58 -37.77
C ASP A 82 -15.97 -14.22 -37.40
N ALA A 83 -14.66 -14.15 -37.29
CA ALA A 83 -13.90 -12.92 -37.26
C ALA A 83 -12.83 -12.96 -38.35
N LYS A 84 -13.02 -12.08 -39.32
CA LYS A 84 -12.26 -11.82 -40.52
C LYS A 84 -10.78 -11.52 -40.20
N GLU A 85 -9.90 -12.32 -40.74
CA GLU A 85 -8.45 -12.17 -40.77
C GLU A 85 -8.02 -10.89 -41.51
N PRO A 86 -7.07 -10.09 -41.03
CA PRO A 86 -6.37 -9.12 -41.88
C PRO A 86 -5.13 -9.77 -42.52
N ALA A 87 -5.01 -9.59 -43.83
CA ALA A 87 -3.97 -10.13 -44.69
C ALA A 87 -2.54 -9.63 -44.30
N PRO A 88 -1.49 -10.42 -44.61
CA PRO A 88 -0.12 -10.12 -44.21
C PRO A 88 0.55 -9.10 -45.13
N GLY A 89 1.03 -8.02 -44.53
CA GLY A 89 1.87 -7.01 -45.19
C GLY A 89 3.35 -7.35 -45.07
N GLY A 90 4.02 -7.26 -46.18
CA GLY A 90 5.33 -7.68 -46.60
C GLY A 90 6.52 -7.50 -45.64
N ALA A 91 7.35 -8.51 -45.66
CA ALA A 91 8.67 -8.56 -45.06
C ALA A 91 9.66 -7.62 -45.76
N ALA A 92 10.33 -6.77 -45.01
CA ALA A 92 11.57 -6.10 -45.42
C ALA A 92 12.76 -6.81 -44.76
N LYS A 93 13.68 -7.29 -45.58
CA LYS A 93 14.95 -7.93 -45.22
C LYS A 93 15.87 -6.93 -44.48
N PRO A 94 16.64 -7.38 -43.46
CA PRO A 94 17.72 -6.58 -42.93
C PRO A 94 18.97 -6.65 -43.81
N ALA A 95 19.64 -5.52 -43.98
CA ALA A 95 20.93 -5.41 -44.65
C ALA A 95 22.08 -5.86 -43.72
N GLU A 96 22.98 -6.66 -44.31
CA GLU A 96 24.26 -7.04 -43.68
C GLU A 96 25.19 -5.83 -43.48
N GLY A 97 25.76 -5.69 -42.31
CA GLY A 97 26.76 -4.68 -41.98
C GLY A 97 27.87 -5.25 -41.09
N LYS A 98 28.91 -5.69 -41.74
CA LYS A 98 30.35 -5.83 -41.40
C LYS A 98 30.76 -5.83 -39.91
N GLN A 99 31.40 -6.96 -39.54
CA GLN A 99 32.30 -7.14 -38.40
C GLN A 99 33.40 -6.08 -38.39
N ALA A 100 33.69 -5.56 -37.20
CA ALA A 100 34.93 -4.86 -36.86
C ALA A 100 35.51 -5.45 -35.56
N ASP A 101 36.81 -5.68 -35.63
CA ASP A 101 37.69 -6.41 -34.75
C ASP A 101 37.62 -6.18 -33.25
N GLU A 102 37.70 -7.29 -32.51
CA GLU A 102 38.00 -7.36 -31.08
C GLU A 102 39.43 -6.89 -30.80
N LYS A 103 39.61 -5.82 -30.03
CA LYS A 103 40.87 -5.51 -29.34
C LYS A 103 40.71 -5.85 -27.86
N LYS A 104 41.44 -6.89 -27.49
CA LYS A 104 41.70 -7.36 -26.15
C LYS A 104 42.33 -6.25 -25.31
N VAL A 105 41.73 -5.86 -24.20
CA VAL A 105 42.31 -4.98 -23.19
C VAL A 105 42.52 -5.80 -21.92
N GLU A 106 43.81 -5.88 -21.50
CA GLU A 106 44.24 -6.50 -20.25
C GLU A 106 43.70 -5.74 -19.02
N PRO A 107 43.44 -6.43 -17.89
CA PRO A 107 42.95 -5.79 -16.67
C PRO A 107 44.09 -5.12 -15.90
N ALA A 108 43.86 -3.86 -15.48
CA ALA A 108 44.71 -3.12 -14.57
C ALA A 108 44.58 -3.61 -13.12
N PRO A 109 45.61 -3.45 -12.27
CA PRO A 109 45.67 -4.11 -10.95
C PRO A 109 44.82 -3.44 -9.88
N ALA A 110 44.34 -4.28 -8.96
CA ALA A 110 43.50 -3.95 -7.82
C ALA A 110 44.13 -2.91 -6.89
N ALA A 111 43.36 -1.86 -6.58
CA ALA A 111 43.67 -0.88 -5.56
C ALA A 111 43.42 -1.45 -4.16
N GLN A 112 44.38 -1.19 -3.28
CA GLN A 112 44.44 -1.64 -1.89
C GLN A 112 43.35 -0.95 -1.03
N LYS A 113 42.77 -1.72 -0.11
CA LYS A 113 41.85 -1.23 0.96
C LYS A 113 42.58 -0.23 1.85
N PRO A 114 41.89 0.86 2.26
CA PRO A 114 42.34 1.68 3.38
C PRO A 114 42.06 0.99 4.73
N ALA A 115 42.98 1.18 5.67
CA ALA A 115 42.98 0.62 7.01
C ALA A 115 41.90 1.25 7.92
N GLU A 116 41.33 0.45 8.82
CA GLU A 116 40.48 0.84 9.93
C GLU A 116 41.17 1.85 10.86
N PRO A 117 40.46 2.89 11.36
CA PRO A 117 40.96 3.66 12.51
C PRO A 117 40.53 3.03 13.83
N ALA A 118 41.50 2.92 14.75
CA ALA A 118 41.35 2.42 16.11
C ALA A 118 40.42 3.25 16.99
N PRO A 119 39.82 2.66 18.05
CA PRO A 119 38.81 3.32 18.87
C PRO A 119 39.43 4.22 19.93
N ALA A 120 38.97 5.47 19.99
CA ALA A 120 39.27 6.38 21.09
C ALA A 120 38.29 6.15 22.27
N ALA A 121 38.85 5.84 23.43
CA ALA A 121 38.13 5.70 24.68
C ALA A 121 37.81 7.10 25.30
N ALA A 122 36.56 7.30 25.66
CA ALA A 122 36.21 8.30 26.68
C ALA A 122 35.12 7.72 27.60
N LYS A 123 35.52 7.47 28.86
CA LYS A 123 34.65 7.11 29.99
C LYS A 123 33.80 8.31 30.39
N ALA A 124 32.50 8.12 30.49
CA ALA A 124 31.66 8.96 31.35
C ALA A 124 30.90 8.06 32.32
N ALA A 125 30.86 8.49 33.59
CA ALA A 125 30.47 7.73 34.76
C ALA A 125 28.94 7.48 34.83
N GLU A 126 28.59 6.26 35.22
CA GLU A 126 27.23 5.87 35.61
C GLU A 126 26.87 6.39 37.02
N PRO A 127 25.64 6.83 37.28
CA PRO A 127 25.15 7.04 38.65
C PRO A 127 24.61 5.72 39.24
N LYS A 128 24.99 5.44 40.48
CA LYS A 128 24.57 4.29 41.30
C LYS A 128 23.08 4.28 41.56
N PRO A 129 22.41 3.12 41.53
CA PRO A 129 21.02 3.00 41.97
C PRO A 129 20.90 2.96 43.49
N ALA A 130 19.85 3.60 44.01
CA ALA A 130 19.41 3.58 45.39
C ALA A 130 18.72 2.25 45.75
N PRO A 131 18.72 1.81 47.03
CA PRO A 131 18.31 0.46 47.40
C PRO A 131 16.79 0.26 47.38
N ALA A 132 16.37 -0.89 46.90
CA ALA A 132 14.99 -1.36 46.82
C ALA A 132 14.43 -1.65 48.23
N ALA A 133 13.21 -1.17 48.45
CA ALA A 133 12.40 -1.56 49.60
C ALA A 133 11.75 -2.92 49.33
N THR A 134 12.01 -3.87 50.21
CA THR A 134 11.37 -5.19 50.25
C THR A 134 9.93 -5.06 50.73
N SER A 135 8.96 -5.41 49.88
CA SER A 135 7.61 -5.74 50.32
C SER A 135 7.31 -7.22 50.02
N ALA A 136 6.82 -7.88 51.05
CA ALA A 136 6.56 -9.30 51.12
C ALA A 136 5.55 -9.77 50.07
N ALA A 137 5.82 -10.93 49.46
CA ALA A 137 4.94 -11.66 48.60
C ALA A 137 3.78 -12.32 49.38
N PRO A 138 2.56 -12.38 48.85
CA PRO A 138 1.57 -13.32 49.31
C PRO A 138 1.79 -14.69 48.71
N GLU A 139 1.63 -15.71 49.51
CA GLU A 139 1.84 -17.12 49.24
C GLU A 139 0.97 -17.64 48.08
N ALA A 140 1.59 -18.47 47.27
CA ALA A 140 1.00 -19.17 46.13
C ALA A 140 0.00 -20.23 46.57
N GLY A 141 -1.24 -20.07 46.18
CA GLY A 141 -2.25 -21.12 46.16
C GLY A 141 -2.34 -21.75 44.81
N GLY A 142 -2.06 -23.03 44.71
CA GLY A 142 -2.53 -23.92 43.64
C GLY A 142 -1.85 -23.79 42.25
N ALA A 143 -0.73 -24.46 42.10
CA ALA A 143 -0.13 -24.71 40.75
C ALA A 143 -1.07 -25.57 39.92
N ALA A 144 -1.76 -24.95 38.94
CA ALA A 144 -2.35 -25.68 37.81
C ALA A 144 -1.21 -26.09 36.85
N LYS A 145 -0.89 -27.37 36.84
CA LYS A 145 -0.07 -28.02 35.82
C LYS A 145 -0.82 -27.94 34.48
N ASN A 146 -0.48 -27.01 33.59
CA ASN A 146 -0.75 -27.03 32.15
C ASN A 146 -0.01 -25.93 31.41
N ALA A 147 1.34 -25.92 31.49
CA ALA A 147 2.20 -24.97 30.80
C ALA A 147 3.03 -25.61 29.67
N ALA A 148 2.66 -26.80 29.17
CA ALA A 148 3.48 -27.55 28.24
C ALA A 148 3.02 -27.52 26.76
N ASP A 149 1.77 -27.10 26.44
CA ASP A 149 1.19 -27.19 25.10
C ASP A 149 0.72 -25.84 24.48
N GLY A 150 1.37 -24.72 24.83
CA GLY A 150 1.06 -23.43 24.19
C GLY A 150 1.59 -23.34 22.77
N LEU A 151 0.83 -22.69 21.87
CA LEU A 151 1.28 -22.33 20.52
C LEU A 151 2.55 -21.46 20.61
N ASP A 152 3.52 -21.67 19.71
CA ASP A 152 4.77 -20.88 19.77
C ASP A 152 4.50 -19.40 19.56
N LEU A 153 3.73 -19.08 18.51
CA LEU A 153 3.35 -17.69 18.19
C LEU A 153 1.90 -17.62 17.73
N VAL A 154 1.15 -16.71 18.30
CA VAL A 154 -0.16 -16.29 17.79
C VAL A 154 -0.06 -14.88 17.21
N VAL A 155 -0.60 -14.67 16.01
CA VAL A 155 -0.74 -13.35 15.40
C VAL A 155 -2.23 -12.99 15.35
N LEU A 156 -2.59 -11.86 15.98
CA LEU A 156 -3.97 -11.40 16.07
C LEU A 156 -4.26 -10.32 15.03
N GLY A 157 -5.00 -10.70 13.99
CA GLY A 157 -5.34 -9.86 12.84
C GLY A 157 -4.50 -10.19 11.60
N SER A 158 -5.12 -10.29 10.43
CA SER A 158 -4.47 -10.64 9.16
C SER A 158 -4.34 -9.47 8.18
N GLY A 159 -4.30 -8.23 8.67
CA GLY A 159 -3.92 -7.06 7.87
C GLY A 159 -2.47 -7.14 7.36
N PRO A 160 -1.97 -6.14 6.61
CA PRO A 160 -0.62 -6.15 6.05
C PRO A 160 0.47 -6.48 7.07
N GLY A 161 0.40 -5.93 8.26
CA GLY A 161 1.32 -6.30 9.35
C GLY A 161 1.13 -7.75 9.79
N GLY A 162 -0.12 -8.19 9.99
CA GLY A 162 -0.40 -9.50 10.55
C GLY A 162 0.01 -10.67 9.66
N TYR A 163 -0.40 -10.67 8.38
CA TYR A 163 0.03 -11.75 7.48
C TYR A 163 1.55 -11.73 7.24
N THR A 164 2.16 -10.53 7.16
CA THR A 164 3.62 -10.42 7.02
C THR A 164 4.34 -11.00 8.24
N ALA A 165 3.88 -10.68 9.46
CA ALA A 165 4.46 -11.23 10.69
C ALA A 165 4.31 -12.76 10.74
N ALA A 166 3.11 -13.27 10.41
CA ALA A 166 2.84 -14.70 10.43
C ALA A 166 3.72 -15.46 9.42
N PHE A 167 3.85 -14.96 8.21
CA PHE A 167 4.67 -15.58 7.16
C PHE A 167 6.16 -15.52 7.50
N ARG A 168 6.66 -14.36 7.93
CA ARG A 168 8.06 -14.21 8.33
C ARG A 168 8.42 -15.11 9.51
N ALA A 169 7.57 -15.20 10.52
CA ALA A 169 7.79 -16.07 11.67
C ALA A 169 7.77 -17.57 11.28
N ALA A 170 6.89 -17.97 10.37
CA ALA A 170 6.86 -19.33 9.84
C ALA A 170 8.13 -19.65 9.02
N ASP A 171 8.61 -18.71 8.18
CA ASP A 171 9.87 -18.83 7.44
C ASP A 171 11.08 -18.95 8.38
N LEU A 172 10.99 -18.44 9.61
CA LEU A 172 11.98 -18.56 10.67
C LEU A 172 11.82 -19.83 11.53
N GLY A 173 10.87 -20.72 11.18
CA GLY A 173 10.67 -22.03 11.81
C GLY A 173 9.73 -22.05 13.00
N LEU A 174 9.04 -20.94 13.32
CA LEU A 174 8.03 -20.95 14.38
C LEU A 174 6.73 -21.61 13.91
N LYS A 175 6.04 -22.30 14.82
CA LYS A 175 4.67 -22.76 14.61
C LYS A 175 3.71 -21.60 14.84
N VAL A 176 3.09 -21.11 13.78
CA VAL A 176 2.30 -19.87 13.80
C VAL A 176 0.82 -20.17 13.63
N THR A 177 -0.01 -19.54 14.49
CA THR A 177 -1.46 -19.45 14.32
C THR A 177 -1.84 -17.99 14.04
N LEU A 178 -2.49 -17.73 12.90
CA LEU A 178 -3.00 -16.43 12.48
C LEU A 178 -4.52 -16.37 12.72
N ILE A 179 -4.97 -15.41 13.53
CA ILE A 179 -6.39 -15.24 13.84
C ILE A 179 -6.95 -14.08 13.02
N GLU A 180 -8.10 -14.29 12.36
CA GLU A 180 -8.76 -13.24 11.59
C GLU A 180 -10.27 -13.28 11.83
N ARG A 181 -10.86 -12.12 12.15
CA ARG A 181 -12.31 -11.99 12.40
C ARG A 181 -13.17 -12.06 11.13
N TRP A 182 -12.59 -11.66 9.98
CA TRP A 182 -13.29 -11.67 8.71
C TRP A 182 -13.08 -12.99 7.94
N PRO A 183 -13.99 -13.34 7.03
CA PRO A 183 -13.84 -14.58 6.24
C PRO A 183 -12.62 -14.56 5.32
N MET A 184 -12.08 -13.39 5.00
CA MET A 184 -10.95 -13.21 4.09
C MET A 184 -9.70 -12.68 4.81
N LEU A 185 -8.50 -13.14 4.40
CA LEU A 185 -7.23 -12.55 4.82
C LEU A 185 -7.00 -11.19 4.17
N GLY A 186 -6.06 -10.41 4.72
CA GLY A 186 -5.63 -9.13 4.15
C GLY A 186 -6.09 -7.90 4.90
N GLY A 187 -7.01 -8.04 5.86
CA GLY A 187 -7.52 -6.95 6.71
C GLY A 187 -8.15 -5.81 5.92
N VAL A 188 -8.20 -4.61 6.53
CA VAL A 188 -8.80 -3.41 5.94
C VAL A 188 -8.12 -3.02 4.63
N CYS A 189 -6.79 -2.94 4.61
CA CYS A 189 -6.04 -2.43 3.46
C CYS A 189 -6.36 -3.21 2.17
N LEU A 190 -6.30 -4.55 2.22
CA LEU A 190 -6.52 -5.37 1.03
C LEU A 190 -7.99 -5.45 0.63
N ASN A 191 -8.90 -5.60 1.60
CA ASN A 191 -10.29 -5.90 1.31
C ASN A 191 -11.16 -4.67 1.10
N VAL A 192 -10.97 -3.62 1.94
CA VAL A 192 -11.85 -2.44 2.00
C VAL A 192 -11.07 -1.14 2.21
N GLY A 193 -9.84 -1.05 1.71
CA GLY A 193 -8.96 0.12 1.88
C GLY A 193 -8.09 0.37 0.65
N CYS A 194 -6.76 0.24 0.82
CA CYS A 194 -5.76 0.67 -0.16
C CYS A 194 -5.95 0.03 -1.54
N ILE A 195 -6.16 -1.28 -1.62
CA ILE A 195 -6.22 -1.97 -2.92
C ILE A 195 -7.48 -1.59 -3.71
N PRO A 196 -8.70 -1.73 -3.16
CA PRO A 196 -9.90 -1.34 -3.90
C PRO A 196 -9.95 0.16 -4.20
N SER A 197 -9.44 1.05 -3.32
CA SER A 197 -9.42 2.49 -3.58
C SER A 197 -8.49 2.83 -4.74
N LYS A 198 -7.28 2.23 -4.82
CA LYS A 198 -6.33 2.49 -5.91
C LYS A 198 -6.84 1.94 -7.26
N ALA A 199 -7.56 0.82 -7.24
CA ALA A 199 -8.25 0.35 -8.44
C ALA A 199 -9.28 1.38 -8.94
N LEU A 200 -10.12 1.93 -8.05
CA LEU A 200 -11.12 2.93 -8.42
C LEU A 200 -10.51 4.28 -8.82
N LEU A 201 -9.46 4.73 -8.13
CA LEU A 201 -8.71 5.95 -8.49
C LEU A 201 -8.10 5.82 -9.89
N HIS A 202 -7.53 4.65 -10.22
CA HIS A 202 -7.04 4.39 -11.57
C HIS A 202 -8.16 4.50 -12.62
N ALA A 203 -9.34 3.93 -12.36
CA ALA A 203 -10.46 4.02 -13.28
C ALA A 203 -10.94 5.48 -13.47
N ALA A 204 -11.02 6.26 -12.39
CA ALA A 204 -11.34 7.69 -12.45
C ALA A 204 -10.29 8.46 -13.25
N LYS A 205 -9.00 8.18 -13.02
CA LYS A 205 -7.90 8.83 -13.73
C LYS A 205 -7.92 8.56 -15.24
N VAL A 206 -8.22 7.33 -15.67
CA VAL A 206 -8.36 7.01 -17.11
C VAL A 206 -9.43 7.86 -17.78
N ILE A 207 -10.56 8.11 -17.08
CA ILE A 207 -11.63 8.98 -17.60
C ILE A 207 -11.14 10.42 -17.73
N GLU A 208 -10.41 10.92 -16.74
CA GLU A 208 -9.87 12.27 -16.74
C GLU A 208 -8.79 12.46 -17.81
N ASP A 209 -7.83 11.54 -17.89
CA ASP A 209 -6.75 11.59 -18.89
C ASP A 209 -7.33 11.58 -20.33
N ALA A 210 -8.41 10.81 -20.56
CA ALA A 210 -9.11 10.83 -21.84
C ALA A 210 -9.76 12.20 -22.12
N ALA A 211 -10.39 12.82 -21.12
CA ALA A 211 -10.99 14.15 -21.26
C ALA A 211 -9.95 15.24 -21.49
N ASP A 212 -8.81 15.17 -20.77
CA ASP A 212 -7.70 16.13 -20.87
C ASP A 212 -7.02 16.08 -22.25
N MET A 213 -7.13 14.98 -23.01
CA MET A 213 -6.60 14.90 -24.39
C MET A 213 -7.31 15.82 -25.39
N SER A 214 -8.43 16.41 -25.02
CA SER A 214 -9.14 17.38 -25.86
C SER A 214 -8.28 18.60 -26.25
N VAL A 215 -7.32 19.01 -25.40
CA VAL A 215 -6.37 20.10 -25.71
C VAL A 215 -5.42 19.73 -26.85
N ALA A 216 -5.15 18.43 -27.05
CA ALA A 216 -4.36 17.90 -28.16
C ALA A 216 -5.20 17.59 -29.41
N GLY A 217 -6.48 17.96 -29.42
CA GLY A 217 -7.41 17.72 -30.54
C GLY A 217 -8.00 16.31 -30.56
N ILE A 218 -7.79 15.51 -29.51
CA ILE A 218 -8.39 14.16 -29.40
C ILE A 218 -9.58 14.26 -28.45
N SER A 219 -10.79 14.08 -28.99
CA SER A 219 -12.02 14.17 -28.23
C SER A 219 -12.70 12.81 -28.10
N PHE A 220 -13.08 12.45 -26.90
CA PHE A 220 -13.88 11.25 -26.60
C PHE A 220 -15.32 11.65 -26.23
N ALA A 221 -16.28 10.82 -26.60
CA ALA A 221 -17.63 10.97 -26.07
C ALA A 221 -17.65 10.75 -24.55
N PRO A 222 -18.61 11.37 -23.82
CA PRO A 222 -18.75 11.09 -22.39
C PRO A 222 -18.84 9.59 -22.13
N PRO A 223 -18.12 9.06 -21.13
CA PRO A 223 -18.07 7.63 -20.88
C PRO A 223 -19.43 7.10 -20.42
N GLN A 224 -19.79 5.90 -20.87
CA GLN A 224 -20.87 5.14 -20.29
C GLN A 224 -20.27 4.28 -19.17
N ILE A 225 -20.67 4.56 -17.92
CA ILE A 225 -20.10 3.91 -16.73
C ILE A 225 -21.10 2.88 -16.19
N ASP A 226 -20.76 1.60 -16.36
CA ASP A 226 -21.42 0.48 -15.69
C ASP A 226 -20.79 0.27 -14.31
N ARG A 227 -21.42 0.83 -13.28
CA ARG A 227 -20.89 0.77 -11.90
C ARG A 227 -20.85 -0.64 -11.35
N ASP A 228 -21.72 -1.54 -11.80
CA ASP A 228 -21.72 -2.93 -11.35
C ASP A 228 -20.51 -3.69 -11.92
N LYS A 229 -20.20 -3.51 -13.20
CA LYS A 229 -18.97 -4.07 -13.79
C LYS A 229 -17.72 -3.48 -13.18
N LEU A 230 -17.68 -2.18 -12.91
CA LEU A 230 -16.55 -1.53 -12.25
C LEU A 230 -16.33 -2.12 -10.84
N ARG A 231 -17.42 -2.31 -10.07
CA ARG A 231 -17.36 -2.95 -8.75
C ARG A 231 -16.89 -4.40 -8.84
N GLN A 232 -17.40 -5.18 -9.82
CA GLN A 232 -16.96 -6.55 -10.06
C GLN A 232 -15.48 -6.62 -10.42
N TRP A 233 -14.97 -5.73 -11.28
CA TRP A 233 -13.56 -5.66 -11.61
C TRP A 233 -12.70 -5.32 -10.38
N LYS A 234 -13.08 -4.31 -9.59
CA LYS A 234 -12.42 -3.99 -8.30
C LYS A 234 -12.38 -5.22 -7.39
N ASN A 235 -13.53 -5.92 -7.26
CA ASN A 235 -13.61 -7.11 -6.41
C ASN A 235 -12.76 -8.28 -6.95
N LYS A 236 -12.61 -8.43 -8.28
CA LYS A 236 -11.72 -9.42 -8.87
C LYS A 236 -10.25 -9.15 -8.52
N VAL A 237 -9.81 -7.87 -8.53
CA VAL A 237 -8.45 -7.49 -8.08
C VAL A 237 -8.22 -7.89 -6.63
N VAL A 238 -9.17 -7.56 -5.73
CA VAL A 238 -9.10 -7.91 -4.31
C VAL A 238 -9.05 -9.45 -4.13
N SER A 239 -9.96 -10.17 -4.79
CA SER A 239 -10.05 -11.64 -4.67
C SER A 239 -8.79 -12.35 -5.13
N LYS A 240 -8.15 -11.88 -6.21
CA LYS A 240 -6.87 -12.44 -6.69
C LYS A 240 -5.79 -12.36 -5.61
N LEU A 241 -5.66 -11.23 -4.93
CA LEU A 241 -4.67 -11.04 -3.88
C LEU A 241 -5.03 -11.82 -2.59
N VAL A 242 -6.31 -11.86 -2.20
CA VAL A 242 -6.79 -12.65 -1.06
C VAL A 242 -6.49 -14.15 -1.26
N ASN A 243 -6.76 -14.66 -2.46
CA ASN A 243 -6.46 -16.05 -2.81
C ASN A 243 -4.96 -16.32 -2.73
N GLY A 244 -4.12 -15.40 -3.24
CA GLY A 244 -2.66 -15.48 -3.10
C GLY A 244 -2.21 -15.58 -1.64
N LEU A 245 -2.76 -14.75 -0.75
CA LEU A 245 -2.44 -14.84 0.69
C LEU A 245 -2.85 -16.19 1.30
N SER A 246 -3.98 -16.75 0.89
CA SER A 246 -4.44 -18.05 1.37
C SER A 246 -3.51 -19.18 0.93
N VAL A 247 -3.02 -19.13 -0.31
CA VAL A 247 -2.01 -20.06 -0.82
C VAL A 247 -0.70 -19.93 -0.05
N LEU A 248 -0.22 -18.71 0.14
CA LEU A 248 1.02 -18.42 0.88
C LEU A 248 0.95 -18.88 2.34
N ALA A 249 -0.20 -18.73 3.01
CA ALA A 249 -0.42 -19.24 4.36
C ALA A 249 -0.34 -20.77 4.40
N LYS A 250 -1.00 -21.45 3.44
CA LYS A 250 -0.98 -22.92 3.33
C LYS A 250 0.43 -23.44 3.06
N GLN A 251 1.18 -22.85 2.12
CA GLN A 251 2.55 -23.26 1.80
C GLN A 251 3.48 -23.15 3.01
N ARG A 252 3.33 -22.10 3.84
CA ARG A 252 4.10 -21.89 5.08
C ARG A 252 3.55 -22.64 6.29
N LYS A 253 2.50 -23.45 6.11
CA LYS A 253 1.86 -24.19 7.20
C LYS A 253 1.40 -23.29 8.36
N VAL A 254 1.01 -22.05 8.05
CA VAL A 254 0.39 -21.13 9.00
C VAL A 254 -1.04 -21.60 9.25
N ASP A 255 -1.35 -21.89 10.51
CA ASP A 255 -2.72 -22.27 10.91
C ASP A 255 -3.59 -21.00 10.95
N VAL A 256 -4.71 -21.00 10.21
CA VAL A 256 -5.61 -19.85 10.12
C VAL A 256 -6.89 -20.13 10.89
N VAL A 257 -7.08 -19.41 11.99
CA VAL A 257 -8.29 -19.50 12.84
C VAL A 257 -9.22 -18.33 12.54
N ARG A 258 -10.46 -18.63 12.16
CA ARG A 258 -11.49 -17.63 11.89
C ARG A 258 -12.30 -17.33 13.14
N GLY A 259 -12.43 -16.04 13.48
CA GLY A 259 -13.26 -15.57 14.57
C GLY A 259 -12.74 -14.30 15.22
N GLU A 260 -13.60 -13.66 16.00
CA GLU A 260 -13.26 -12.51 16.83
C GLU A 260 -12.53 -13.00 18.09
N ALA A 261 -11.32 -12.50 18.31
CA ALA A 261 -10.49 -12.91 19.45
C ALA A 261 -10.36 -11.80 20.49
N LYS A 262 -10.38 -12.19 21.77
CA LYS A 262 -10.16 -11.33 22.94
C LYS A 262 -9.24 -12.02 23.92
N PHE A 263 -8.41 -11.24 24.60
CA PHE A 263 -7.64 -11.75 25.72
C PHE A 263 -8.57 -12.08 26.91
N VAL A 264 -8.40 -13.28 27.47
CA VAL A 264 -9.10 -13.76 28.67
C VAL A 264 -8.14 -14.14 29.79
N GLY A 265 -6.85 -13.99 29.57
CA GLY A 265 -5.77 -14.22 30.54
C GLY A 265 -4.43 -13.76 29.98
N PRO A 266 -3.36 -13.82 30.78
CA PRO A 266 -2.02 -13.32 30.39
C PRO A 266 -1.48 -13.94 29.09
N ASN A 267 -1.74 -15.22 28.88
CA ASN A 267 -1.26 -15.99 27.71
C ASN A 267 -2.40 -16.75 27.02
N THR A 268 -3.65 -16.26 27.13
CA THR A 268 -4.82 -16.96 26.61
C THR A 268 -5.71 -16.01 25.83
N LEU A 269 -6.00 -16.40 24.59
CA LEU A 269 -7.01 -15.78 23.72
C LEU A 269 -8.24 -16.68 23.63
N GLU A 270 -9.40 -16.07 23.65
CA GLU A 270 -10.68 -16.71 23.33
C GLU A 270 -11.13 -16.21 21.96
N VAL A 271 -11.38 -17.14 21.05
CA VAL A 271 -11.77 -16.88 19.66
C VAL A 271 -13.20 -17.35 19.45
N ASN A 272 -14.10 -16.42 19.15
CA ASN A 272 -15.49 -16.69 18.83
C ASN A 272 -15.67 -16.72 17.30
N GLY A 273 -15.81 -17.91 16.74
CA GLY A 273 -15.96 -18.15 15.31
C GLY A 273 -17.20 -18.97 14.96
N SER A 274 -17.38 -19.25 13.66
CA SER A 274 -18.49 -20.11 13.16
C SER A 274 -18.48 -21.51 13.77
N ASP A 275 -17.29 -22.03 14.11
CA ASP A 275 -17.08 -23.37 14.69
C ASP A 275 -17.24 -23.39 16.22
N GLY A 276 -17.74 -22.31 16.80
CA GLY A 276 -17.90 -22.11 18.24
C GLY A 276 -16.69 -21.41 18.89
N LEU A 277 -16.72 -21.43 20.23
CA LEU A 277 -15.74 -20.78 21.07
C LEU A 277 -14.49 -21.67 21.21
N LYS A 278 -13.32 -21.10 20.87
CA LYS A 278 -12.02 -21.78 21.01
C LYS A 278 -11.13 -20.99 21.96
N ARG A 279 -10.40 -21.66 22.86
CA ARG A 279 -9.35 -21.05 23.68
C ARG A 279 -7.98 -21.46 23.19
N LEU A 280 -7.14 -20.48 22.95
CA LEU A 280 -5.78 -20.64 22.44
C LEU A 280 -4.79 -20.13 23.49
N ASN A 281 -3.94 -21.02 23.99
CA ASN A 281 -2.81 -20.67 24.84
C ASN A 281 -1.57 -20.46 23.97
N PHE A 282 -0.80 -19.43 24.25
CA PHE A 282 0.37 -19.05 23.46
C PHE A 282 1.61 -18.79 24.34
N LYS A 283 2.79 -19.02 23.78
CA LYS A 283 4.06 -18.60 24.36
C LYS A 283 4.33 -17.13 24.05
N GLN A 284 4.07 -16.71 22.80
CA GLN A 284 4.24 -15.33 22.31
C GLN A 284 3.02 -14.90 21.49
N CYS A 285 2.73 -13.59 21.49
CA CYS A 285 1.64 -13.01 20.70
C CYS A 285 2.08 -11.72 20.00
N ILE A 286 1.73 -11.57 18.72
CA ILE A 286 1.85 -10.32 17.96
C ILE A 286 0.45 -9.76 17.74
N ILE A 287 0.16 -8.61 18.33
CA ILE A 287 -1.10 -7.88 18.18
C ILE A 287 -1.02 -7.04 16.89
N ALA A 288 -1.80 -7.40 15.86
CA ALA A 288 -1.92 -6.72 14.58
C ALA A 288 -3.39 -6.35 14.28
N ALA A 289 -4.15 -5.99 15.33
CA ALA A 289 -5.60 -5.78 15.25
C ALA A 289 -6.02 -4.47 14.55
N GLY A 290 -5.07 -3.62 14.15
CA GLY A 290 -5.27 -2.48 13.26
C GLY A 290 -6.13 -1.37 13.84
N SER A 291 -6.91 -0.73 12.98
CA SER A 291 -7.76 0.44 13.29
C SER A 291 -9.10 0.36 12.57
N GLU A 292 -10.05 1.19 12.98
CA GLU A 292 -11.36 1.34 12.35
C GLU A 292 -11.68 2.81 12.06
N SER A 293 -12.67 3.07 11.18
CA SER A 293 -13.13 4.43 10.87
C SER A 293 -13.77 5.07 12.10
N VAL A 294 -13.45 6.35 12.36
CA VAL A 294 -14.08 7.11 13.44
C VAL A 294 -15.52 7.40 13.07
N ARG A 295 -16.45 7.12 14.00
CA ARG A 295 -17.85 7.47 13.91
C ARG A 295 -18.09 8.84 14.56
N LEU A 296 -18.73 9.75 13.84
CA LEU A 296 -19.13 11.03 14.40
C LEU A 296 -20.44 10.87 15.20
N PRO A 297 -20.49 11.34 16.45
CA PRO A 297 -21.73 11.35 17.22
C PRO A 297 -22.77 12.32 16.60
N GLY A 298 -24.05 12.03 16.77
CA GLY A 298 -25.14 12.92 16.34
C GLY A 298 -25.50 12.82 14.86
N LEU A 299 -24.89 11.96 14.09
CA LEU A 299 -25.32 11.62 12.73
C LEU A 299 -26.50 10.63 12.77
N PRO A 300 -27.45 10.70 11.82
CA PRO A 300 -28.56 9.76 11.74
C PRO A 300 -28.06 8.34 11.42
N ASP A 301 -28.74 7.35 11.99
CA ASP A 301 -28.55 5.95 11.61
C ASP A 301 -29.29 5.66 10.29
N ASP A 302 -28.66 6.03 9.20
CA ASP A 302 -29.21 5.94 7.85
C ASP A 302 -28.13 5.28 6.94
N PRO A 303 -28.49 4.28 6.11
CA PRO A 303 -27.54 3.56 5.25
C PRO A 303 -26.90 4.45 4.17
N ARG A 304 -27.38 5.68 3.98
CA ARG A 304 -26.79 6.68 3.08
C ARG A 304 -25.65 7.46 3.75
N VAL A 305 -25.49 7.37 5.07
CA VAL A 305 -24.32 7.86 5.80
C VAL A 305 -23.31 6.72 5.84
N ILE A 306 -22.24 6.85 5.08
CA ILE A 306 -21.27 5.79 4.81
C ILE A 306 -19.88 6.18 5.31
N ASP A 307 -19.06 5.19 5.62
CA ASP A 307 -17.63 5.34 5.80
C ASP A 307 -16.86 5.01 4.50
N SER A 308 -15.54 4.96 4.56
CA SER A 308 -14.70 4.60 3.41
C SER A 308 -15.00 3.22 2.85
N THR A 309 -15.43 2.25 3.68
CA THR A 309 -15.83 0.91 3.24
C THR A 309 -17.10 0.97 2.39
N GLY A 310 -18.13 1.68 2.87
CA GLY A 310 -19.35 1.88 2.13
C GLY A 310 -19.17 2.66 0.83
N ALA A 311 -18.21 3.62 0.80
CA ALA A 311 -17.89 4.37 -0.39
C ALA A 311 -17.31 3.49 -1.52
N LEU A 312 -16.56 2.44 -1.20
CA LEU A 312 -16.00 1.51 -2.18
C LEU A 312 -17.05 0.63 -2.87
N GLU A 313 -18.29 0.60 -2.36
CA GLU A 313 -19.39 -0.14 -2.98
C GLU A 313 -20.05 0.61 -4.15
N LEU A 314 -19.67 1.87 -4.38
CA LEU A 314 -20.12 2.69 -5.51
C LEU A 314 -21.65 2.69 -5.70
N PRO A 315 -22.45 3.11 -4.71
CA PRO A 315 -23.90 3.08 -4.83
C PRO A 315 -24.36 3.83 -6.09
N ALA A 316 -25.26 3.20 -6.84
CA ALA A 316 -25.67 3.66 -8.18
C ALA A 316 -26.39 5.01 -8.17
N ASP A 317 -27.07 5.32 -7.06
CA ASP A 317 -27.89 6.51 -6.86
C ASP A 317 -27.13 7.74 -6.33
N CYS A 318 -25.79 7.65 -6.17
CA CYS A 318 -24.98 8.77 -5.70
C CYS A 318 -24.65 9.74 -6.86
N LYS A 319 -25.41 10.82 -6.96
CA LYS A 319 -25.16 11.95 -7.88
C LYS A 319 -24.57 13.16 -7.14
N ARG A 320 -24.86 13.31 -5.86
CA ARG A 320 -24.35 14.37 -4.98
C ARG A 320 -23.80 13.76 -3.72
N LEU A 321 -22.48 13.88 -3.53
CA LEU A 321 -21.74 13.35 -2.38
C LEU A 321 -21.30 14.49 -1.48
N LEU A 322 -21.61 14.40 -0.18
CA LEU A 322 -20.94 15.18 0.85
C LEU A 322 -19.81 14.35 1.46
N VAL A 323 -18.60 14.90 1.48
CA VAL A 323 -17.44 14.33 2.15
C VAL A 323 -17.15 15.14 3.40
N ILE A 324 -17.27 14.53 4.57
CA ILE A 324 -16.91 15.11 5.87
C ILE A 324 -15.49 14.66 6.21
N GLY A 325 -14.55 15.59 6.14
CA GLY A 325 -13.11 15.38 6.33
C GLY A 325 -12.30 15.53 5.03
N GLY A 326 -11.49 16.58 4.97
CA GLY A 326 -10.59 16.90 3.86
C GLY A 326 -9.21 16.24 3.98
N GLY A 327 -9.11 15.12 4.70
CA GLY A 327 -7.90 14.28 4.78
C GLY A 327 -7.72 13.39 3.57
N ILE A 328 -6.63 12.59 3.55
CA ILE A 328 -6.24 11.74 2.41
C ILE A 328 -7.40 10.84 1.94
N ILE A 329 -8.01 10.07 2.84
CA ILE A 329 -9.08 9.12 2.48
C ILE A 329 -10.31 9.84 1.90
N GLY A 330 -10.71 10.95 2.51
CA GLY A 330 -11.84 11.75 2.05
C GLY A 330 -11.60 12.30 0.65
N LEU A 331 -10.41 12.85 0.39
CA LEU A 331 -10.06 13.41 -0.92
C LEU A 331 -9.85 12.34 -1.99
N GLU A 332 -9.28 11.17 -1.67
CA GLU A 332 -9.18 10.05 -2.59
C GLU A 332 -10.57 9.58 -3.05
N MET A 333 -11.50 9.41 -2.12
CA MET A 333 -12.87 9.03 -2.48
C MET A 333 -13.59 10.16 -3.22
N ALA A 334 -13.35 11.41 -2.86
CA ALA A 334 -13.84 12.57 -3.61
C ALA A 334 -13.38 12.53 -5.08
N CYS A 335 -12.09 12.25 -5.35
CA CYS A 335 -11.57 12.08 -6.71
C CYS A 335 -12.26 10.93 -7.45
N VAL A 336 -12.49 9.78 -6.79
CA VAL A 336 -13.21 8.66 -7.42
C VAL A 336 -14.62 9.07 -7.84
N TYR A 337 -15.39 9.65 -6.92
CA TYR A 337 -16.79 9.97 -7.19
C TYR A 337 -16.95 11.10 -8.21
N ASP A 338 -16.09 12.12 -8.16
CA ASP A 338 -16.04 13.20 -9.13
C ASP A 338 -15.69 12.66 -10.53
N GLY A 339 -14.65 11.83 -10.65
CA GLY A 339 -14.28 11.17 -11.92
C GLY A 339 -15.39 10.26 -12.47
N LEU A 340 -16.25 9.71 -11.60
CA LEU A 340 -17.44 8.94 -11.99
C LEU A 340 -18.69 9.80 -12.21
N GLY A 341 -18.56 11.14 -12.22
CA GLY A 341 -19.61 12.10 -12.58
C GLY A 341 -20.52 12.55 -11.45
N ALA A 342 -20.18 12.29 -10.18
CA ALA A 342 -20.91 12.83 -9.04
C ALA A 342 -20.47 14.27 -8.74
N LYS A 343 -21.39 15.12 -8.27
CA LYS A 343 -21.08 16.43 -7.70
C LYS A 343 -20.60 16.26 -6.27
N VAL A 344 -19.40 16.72 -5.97
CA VAL A 344 -18.76 16.54 -4.67
C VAL A 344 -18.72 17.85 -3.89
N THR A 345 -19.12 17.82 -2.63
CA THR A 345 -18.87 18.87 -1.64
C THR A 345 -17.98 18.32 -0.54
N VAL A 346 -16.86 18.99 -0.24
CA VAL A 346 -15.94 18.63 0.85
C VAL A 346 -16.08 19.63 1.98
N VAL A 347 -16.21 19.12 3.22
CA VAL A 347 -16.23 19.93 4.45
C VAL A 347 -15.06 19.54 5.32
N GLU A 348 -14.23 20.51 5.67
CA GLU A 348 -13.04 20.33 6.52
C GLU A 348 -13.06 21.33 7.70
N LEU A 349 -12.85 20.81 8.91
CA LEU A 349 -12.88 21.61 10.13
C LEU A 349 -11.64 22.49 10.26
N SER A 350 -10.51 22.05 9.77
CA SER A 350 -9.25 22.82 9.77
C SER A 350 -9.24 23.92 8.72
N ASP A 351 -8.22 24.75 8.74
CA ASP A 351 -8.04 25.86 7.80
C ASP A 351 -7.49 25.45 6.42
N GLY A 352 -7.21 24.17 6.23
CA GLY A 352 -6.70 23.63 4.96
C GLY A 352 -6.94 22.14 4.80
N LEU A 353 -7.02 21.71 3.56
CA LEU A 353 -7.08 20.28 3.23
C LEU A 353 -5.79 19.58 3.67
N MET A 354 -5.86 18.28 3.94
CA MET A 354 -4.73 17.43 4.36
C MET A 354 -3.92 18.05 5.52
N PRO A 355 -4.53 18.23 6.69
CA PRO A 355 -3.82 18.79 7.85
C PRO A 355 -2.56 17.98 8.16
N GLY A 356 -1.45 18.68 8.50
CA GLY A 356 -0.13 18.06 8.75
C GLY A 356 0.75 17.93 7.50
N THR A 357 0.23 18.17 6.29
CA THR A 357 1.02 18.23 5.05
C THR A 357 1.44 19.67 4.76
N ASP A 358 2.66 19.88 4.25
CA ASP A 358 3.14 21.21 3.85
C ASP A 358 2.17 21.88 2.87
N ARG A 359 1.80 23.13 3.15
CA ARG A 359 0.73 23.84 2.43
C ARG A 359 1.04 24.08 0.95
N ASP A 360 2.32 24.22 0.61
CA ASP A 360 2.75 24.37 -0.79
C ASP A 360 2.48 23.11 -1.62
N LEU A 361 2.65 21.91 -1.03
CA LEU A 361 2.34 20.63 -1.66
C LEU A 361 0.83 20.45 -1.91
N VAL A 362 -0.01 20.94 -1.00
CA VAL A 362 -1.48 20.81 -1.11
C VAL A 362 -2.07 21.78 -2.13
N ARG A 363 -1.43 22.93 -2.35
CA ARG A 363 -1.96 24.02 -3.19
C ARG A 363 -2.24 23.61 -4.65
N PRO A 364 -1.36 22.87 -5.37
CA PRO A 364 -1.69 22.40 -6.72
C PRO A 364 -2.93 21.51 -6.77
N LEU A 365 -3.05 20.56 -5.85
CA LEU A 365 -4.25 19.73 -5.72
C LEU A 365 -5.49 20.59 -5.45
N GLN A 366 -5.44 21.46 -4.46
CA GLN A 366 -6.58 22.31 -4.10
C GLN A 366 -7.03 23.16 -5.29
N LYS A 367 -6.10 23.79 -6.03
CA LYS A 367 -6.39 24.58 -7.23
C LYS A 367 -7.08 23.75 -8.34
N ARG A 368 -6.73 22.45 -8.48
CA ARG A 368 -7.37 21.56 -9.46
C ARG A 368 -8.79 21.20 -9.03
N ILE A 369 -8.96 20.74 -7.79
CA ILE A 369 -10.27 20.26 -7.32
C ILE A 369 -11.29 21.39 -7.06
N GLU A 370 -10.85 22.62 -6.76
CA GLU A 370 -11.72 23.80 -6.66
C GLU A 370 -12.46 24.11 -7.97
N LYS A 371 -11.89 23.72 -9.12
CA LYS A 371 -12.52 23.90 -10.44
C LYS A 371 -13.53 22.80 -10.77
N ARG A 372 -13.50 21.68 -10.04
CA ARG A 372 -14.25 20.46 -10.35
C ARG A 372 -15.35 20.19 -9.34
N TYR A 373 -15.04 20.35 -8.06
CA TYR A 373 -16.00 20.08 -6.99
C TYR A 373 -17.04 21.19 -6.89
N GLU A 374 -18.22 20.82 -6.43
CA GLU A 374 -19.29 21.78 -6.23
C GLU A 374 -18.93 22.81 -5.16
N LYS A 375 -18.31 22.36 -4.04
CA LYS A 375 -17.80 23.24 -2.97
C LYS A 375 -16.68 22.57 -2.18
N ILE A 376 -15.78 23.40 -1.65
CA ILE A 376 -14.82 23.05 -0.61
C ILE A 376 -14.99 24.05 0.53
N LEU A 377 -15.45 23.58 1.69
CA LEU A 377 -15.78 24.39 2.85
C LEU A 377 -14.74 24.12 3.95
N LEU A 378 -13.79 25.05 4.09
CA LEU A 378 -12.76 25.01 5.12
C LEU A 378 -13.24 25.73 6.39
N LYS A 379 -12.66 25.42 7.55
CA LYS A 379 -13.06 25.93 8.88
C LYS A 379 -14.55 25.72 9.14
N THR A 380 -15.10 24.64 8.59
CA THR A 380 -16.54 24.38 8.57
C THR A 380 -16.82 22.99 9.14
N LYS A 381 -17.84 22.90 9.97
CA LYS A 381 -18.40 21.62 10.43
C LYS A 381 -19.82 21.42 9.91
N VAL A 382 -20.23 20.16 9.80
CA VAL A 382 -21.63 19.80 9.62
C VAL A 382 -22.32 19.99 10.98
N ALA A 383 -23.15 21.00 11.09
CA ALA A 383 -23.86 21.33 12.33
C ALA A 383 -25.04 20.38 12.57
N LYS A 384 -25.72 19.98 11.49
CA LYS A 384 -26.88 19.07 11.54
C LYS A 384 -26.94 18.26 10.25
N LEU A 385 -27.33 16.99 10.37
CA LEU A 385 -27.64 16.12 9.25
C LEU A 385 -28.97 15.45 9.49
N GLU A 386 -29.92 15.67 8.58
CA GLU A 386 -31.28 15.15 8.67
C GLU A 386 -31.59 14.23 7.51
N ALA A 387 -32.05 13.01 7.83
CA ALA A 387 -32.50 12.05 6.83
C ALA A 387 -33.95 12.27 6.45
N SER A 388 -34.24 12.28 5.14
CA SER A 388 -35.58 12.35 4.58
C SER A 388 -35.74 11.39 3.41
N ALA A 389 -36.94 11.25 2.89
CA ALA A 389 -37.17 10.43 1.68
C ALA A 389 -36.43 10.99 0.45
N GLU A 390 -36.22 12.30 0.40
CA GLU A 390 -35.55 12.99 -0.72
C GLU A 390 -34.03 12.91 -0.67
N GLY A 391 -33.43 12.61 0.49
CA GLY A 391 -31.99 12.58 0.68
C GLY A 391 -31.55 12.95 2.10
N LEU A 392 -30.27 13.28 2.22
CA LEU A 392 -29.65 13.75 3.46
C LEU A 392 -29.46 15.26 3.41
N ARG A 393 -30.16 16.00 4.26
CA ARG A 393 -30.05 17.45 4.35
C ARG A 393 -28.99 17.84 5.36
N ALA A 394 -27.90 18.45 4.90
CA ALA A 394 -26.83 18.94 5.74
C ALA A 394 -26.90 20.45 5.95
N SER A 395 -26.75 20.89 7.20
CA SER A 395 -26.52 22.28 7.58
C SER A 395 -25.08 22.48 8.05
N PHE A 396 -24.55 23.64 7.76
CA PHE A 396 -23.11 23.91 7.96
C PHE A 396 -22.92 25.08 8.94
N GLU A 397 -21.85 25.02 9.72
CA GLU A 397 -21.41 26.12 10.59
C GLU A 397 -19.93 26.40 10.30
N GLY A 398 -19.64 27.61 9.84
CA GLY A 398 -18.31 28.04 9.43
C GLY A 398 -18.29 29.52 9.06
N PRO A 399 -17.15 30.04 8.56
CA PRO A 399 -17.01 31.45 8.22
C PRO A 399 -17.84 31.87 7.00
N GLN A 400 -18.23 30.91 6.16
CA GLN A 400 -19.09 31.16 5.00
C GLN A 400 -20.55 30.81 5.36
N SER A 401 -21.47 31.70 5.06
CA SER A 401 -22.89 31.36 5.14
C SER A 401 -23.26 30.47 3.97
N VAL A 402 -23.60 29.22 4.25
CA VAL A 402 -24.00 28.23 3.24
C VAL A 402 -25.40 27.72 3.61
N GLU A 403 -26.33 27.89 2.71
CA GLU A 403 -27.69 27.33 2.89
C GLU A 403 -27.62 25.79 3.02
N PRO A 404 -28.54 25.20 3.80
CA PRO A 404 -28.64 23.76 3.91
C PRO A 404 -28.80 23.09 2.55
N GLN A 405 -28.04 22.01 2.31
CA GLN A 405 -27.97 21.30 1.02
C GLN A 405 -28.45 19.87 1.17
N LEU A 406 -29.00 19.32 0.07
CA LEU A 406 -29.46 17.95 -0.01
C LEU A 406 -28.42 17.10 -0.74
N PHE A 407 -28.06 15.93 -0.16
CA PHE A 407 -27.10 14.97 -0.70
C PHE A 407 -27.72 13.58 -0.80
N ASP A 408 -27.28 12.79 -1.78
CA ASP A 408 -27.69 11.38 -1.92
C ASP A 408 -26.94 10.50 -0.94
N ARG A 409 -25.66 10.84 -0.68
CA ARG A 409 -24.77 10.12 0.25
C ARG A 409 -23.90 11.10 1.02
N VAL A 410 -23.55 10.70 2.24
CA VAL A 410 -22.61 11.42 3.09
C VAL A 410 -21.48 10.46 3.49
N LEU A 411 -20.26 10.75 3.06
CA LEU A 411 -19.06 10.03 3.45
C LEU A 411 -18.44 10.67 4.70
N VAL A 412 -18.26 9.89 5.75
CA VAL A 412 -17.55 10.30 6.98
C VAL A 412 -16.12 9.78 6.91
N ALA A 413 -15.14 10.67 6.78
CA ALA A 413 -13.71 10.37 6.62
C ALA A 413 -12.83 11.24 7.54
N VAL A 414 -13.20 11.33 8.82
CA VAL A 414 -12.58 12.24 9.83
C VAL A 414 -11.44 11.61 10.61
N GLY A 415 -11.00 10.43 10.23
CA GLY A 415 -9.86 9.76 10.85
C GLY A 415 -10.12 8.29 11.20
N ARG A 416 -9.14 7.70 11.90
CA ARG A 416 -9.16 6.29 12.32
C ARG A 416 -8.84 6.17 13.80
N SER A 417 -9.42 5.16 14.45
CA SER A 417 -9.22 4.81 15.86
C SER A 417 -8.54 3.45 15.98
N ALA A 418 -7.56 3.32 16.86
CA ALA A 418 -6.86 2.06 17.12
C ALA A 418 -7.74 1.07 17.89
N ASN A 419 -7.63 -0.24 17.58
CA ASN A 419 -8.52 -1.28 18.12
C ASN A 419 -8.05 -1.91 19.46
N GLY A 420 -7.12 -1.29 20.20
CA GLY A 420 -6.58 -1.85 21.43
C GLY A 420 -7.63 -2.12 22.52
N ASN A 421 -8.65 -1.27 22.63
CA ASN A 421 -9.73 -1.45 23.58
C ASN A 421 -10.68 -2.60 23.19
N ALA A 422 -10.83 -2.93 21.91
CA ALA A 422 -11.75 -3.94 21.42
C ALA A 422 -11.31 -5.38 21.72
N ILE A 423 -10.02 -5.61 21.94
CA ILE A 423 -9.42 -6.94 22.11
C ILE A 423 -9.15 -7.32 23.56
N ASN A 424 -9.56 -6.52 24.55
CA ASN A 424 -9.32 -6.73 25.99
C ASN A 424 -7.83 -6.91 26.35
N ALA A 425 -6.92 -6.21 25.68
CA ALA A 425 -5.47 -6.38 25.87
C ALA A 425 -5.01 -6.13 27.32
N ALA A 426 -5.73 -5.30 28.07
CA ALA A 426 -5.48 -5.04 29.48
C ALA A 426 -5.57 -6.30 30.37
N VAL A 427 -6.39 -7.31 30.00
CA VAL A 427 -6.49 -8.58 30.72
C VAL A 427 -5.18 -9.38 30.64
N ALA A 428 -4.42 -9.19 29.58
CA ALA A 428 -3.06 -9.74 29.43
C ALA A 428 -1.97 -8.84 30.06
N GLY A 429 -2.33 -7.76 30.78
CA GLY A 429 -1.40 -6.83 31.36
C GLY A 429 -0.83 -5.80 30.38
N VAL A 430 -1.32 -5.76 29.14
CA VAL A 430 -0.86 -4.80 28.11
C VAL A 430 -1.47 -3.43 28.38
N ASN A 431 -0.63 -2.40 28.40
CA ASN A 431 -1.08 -1.01 28.54
C ASN A 431 -1.73 -0.52 27.24
N VAL A 432 -2.97 -0.05 27.36
CA VAL A 432 -3.73 0.56 26.26
C VAL A 432 -4.13 1.96 26.66
N ASP A 433 -3.83 2.97 25.83
CA ASP A 433 -4.23 4.35 26.13
C ASP A 433 -5.73 4.58 25.85
N ALA A 434 -6.24 5.77 26.19
CA ALA A 434 -7.64 6.15 26.00
C ALA A 434 -8.07 6.14 24.52
N ARG A 435 -7.11 6.22 23.58
CA ARG A 435 -7.34 6.17 22.13
C ARG A 435 -7.23 4.75 21.55
N GLY A 436 -7.02 3.74 22.39
CA GLY A 436 -6.84 2.36 21.97
C GLY A 436 -5.41 2.04 21.48
N ILE A 437 -4.44 2.91 21.71
CA ILE A 437 -3.07 2.75 21.25
C ILE A 437 -2.26 1.91 22.25
N ILE A 438 -1.45 1.01 21.74
CA ILE A 438 -0.50 0.19 22.49
C ILE A 438 0.91 0.68 22.16
N ALA A 439 1.60 1.23 23.18
CA ALA A 439 2.98 1.67 23.06
C ALA A 439 3.94 0.47 22.93
N VAL A 440 4.97 0.61 22.08
CA VAL A 440 5.99 -0.41 21.84
C VAL A 440 7.38 0.20 21.81
N ASP A 441 8.39 -0.62 22.10
CA ASP A 441 9.79 -0.29 21.92
C ASP A 441 10.25 -0.49 20.46
N LYS A 442 11.55 -0.27 20.18
CA LYS A 442 12.13 -0.50 18.84
C LYS A 442 12.13 -1.97 18.40
N GLN A 443 11.93 -2.91 19.30
CA GLN A 443 11.77 -4.33 19.03
C GLN A 443 10.30 -4.74 18.88
N MET A 444 9.39 -3.79 18.83
CA MET A 444 7.94 -3.97 18.80
C MET A 444 7.37 -4.66 20.05
N ARG A 445 8.10 -4.71 21.16
CA ARG A 445 7.60 -5.26 22.42
C ARG A 445 6.70 -4.25 23.11
N THR A 446 5.61 -4.74 23.67
CA THR A 446 4.78 -3.97 24.62
C THR A 446 5.45 -3.95 26.00
N ASN A 447 4.76 -3.41 26.99
CA ASN A 447 5.20 -3.54 28.41
C ASN A 447 5.18 -5.00 28.92
N VAL A 448 4.57 -5.94 28.17
CA VAL A 448 4.58 -7.39 28.46
C VAL A 448 5.58 -8.06 27.53
N PRO A 449 6.69 -8.66 28.04
CA PRO A 449 7.85 -9.04 27.23
C PRO A 449 7.59 -10.05 26.11
N ASN A 450 6.57 -10.90 26.23
CA ASN A 450 6.19 -11.90 25.24
C ASN A 450 5.00 -11.48 24.36
N ILE A 451 4.54 -10.21 24.50
CA ILE A 451 3.47 -9.64 23.69
C ILE A 451 4.01 -8.44 22.92
N PHE A 452 3.89 -8.51 21.60
CA PHE A 452 4.28 -7.48 20.64
C PHE A 452 3.04 -6.79 20.08
N ALA A 453 3.20 -5.56 19.57
CA ALA A 453 2.16 -4.89 18.80
C ALA A 453 2.74 -4.19 17.56
N ILE A 454 2.01 -4.21 16.44
CA ILE A 454 2.45 -3.68 15.15
C ILE A 454 1.31 -3.00 14.38
N GLY A 455 1.68 -2.08 13.50
CA GLY A 455 0.77 -1.36 12.61
C GLY A 455 -0.07 -0.31 13.32
N ASP A 456 -1.27 -0.06 12.82
CA ASP A 456 -2.13 1.06 13.24
C ASP A 456 -2.41 1.08 14.75
N ILE A 457 -2.44 -0.09 15.39
CA ILE A 457 -2.68 -0.21 16.82
C ILE A 457 -1.56 0.42 17.66
N THR A 458 -0.38 0.64 17.08
CA THR A 458 0.75 1.33 17.74
C THR A 458 0.76 2.85 17.50
N GLY A 459 -0.31 3.39 16.89
CA GLY A 459 -0.48 4.82 16.63
C GLY A 459 -0.01 5.27 15.26
N ALA A 460 0.04 6.60 15.09
CA ALA A 460 0.42 7.24 13.83
C ALA A 460 1.93 7.07 13.50
N PRO A 461 2.29 7.12 12.19
CA PRO A 461 1.41 7.14 11.04
C PRO A 461 0.76 5.77 10.77
N MET A 462 -0.56 5.75 10.54
CA MET A 462 -1.32 4.52 10.28
C MET A 462 -1.20 4.12 8.81
N LEU A 463 -0.07 3.49 8.46
CA LEU A 463 0.33 3.15 7.10
C LEU A 463 0.66 1.66 6.95
N ALA A 464 0.14 1.04 5.89
CA ALA A 464 0.31 -0.39 5.64
C ALA A 464 1.78 -0.81 5.52
N HIS A 465 2.60 -0.03 4.80
CA HIS A 465 4.03 -0.31 4.63
C HIS A 465 4.81 -0.16 5.95
N ARG A 466 4.45 0.78 6.86
CA ARG A 466 5.00 0.79 8.22
C ARG A 466 4.68 -0.51 8.94
N ALA A 467 3.44 -0.97 8.87
CA ALA A 467 3.02 -2.20 9.52
C ALA A 467 3.78 -3.44 9.00
N THR A 468 4.07 -3.52 7.70
CA THR A 468 4.84 -4.64 7.12
C THR A 468 6.31 -4.64 7.57
N HIS A 469 6.93 -3.48 7.72
CA HIS A 469 8.30 -3.38 8.26
C HIS A 469 8.34 -3.72 9.75
N GLN A 470 7.43 -3.19 10.56
CA GLN A 470 7.28 -3.56 11.97
C GLN A 470 7.02 -5.07 12.16
N ALA A 471 6.26 -5.67 11.25
CA ALA A 471 5.94 -7.09 11.26
C ALA A 471 7.17 -7.99 11.15
N LYS A 472 8.09 -7.65 10.24
CA LYS A 472 9.34 -8.38 10.08
C LYS A 472 10.18 -8.31 11.35
N VAL A 473 10.31 -7.11 11.94
CA VAL A 473 11.05 -6.91 13.20
C VAL A 473 10.42 -7.72 14.33
N ALA A 474 9.10 -7.63 14.53
CA ALA A 474 8.41 -8.38 15.59
C ALA A 474 8.58 -9.90 15.44
N ALA A 475 8.45 -10.42 14.21
CA ALA A 475 8.62 -11.84 13.90
C ALA A 475 10.06 -12.32 14.15
N GLU A 476 11.04 -11.54 13.75
CA GLU A 476 12.46 -11.83 13.95
C GLU A 476 12.84 -11.79 15.44
N VAL A 477 12.34 -10.81 16.18
CA VAL A 477 12.58 -10.74 17.64
C VAL A 477 11.88 -11.89 18.36
N ALA A 478 10.66 -12.27 17.94
CA ALA A 478 9.95 -13.44 18.48
C ALA A 478 10.70 -14.75 18.21
N ALA A 479 11.41 -14.85 17.08
CA ALA A 479 12.26 -15.98 16.73
C ALA A 479 13.66 -15.93 17.40
N GLY A 480 13.94 -14.94 18.25
CA GLY A 480 15.20 -14.81 18.99
C GLY A 480 16.31 -14.03 18.26
N HIS A 481 16.00 -13.41 17.11
CA HIS A 481 16.97 -12.56 16.41
C HIS A 481 17.07 -11.16 17.03
N LYS A 482 18.23 -10.52 16.85
CA LYS A 482 18.43 -9.12 17.23
C LYS A 482 18.01 -8.21 16.08
N SER A 483 16.73 -7.85 16.04
CA SER A 483 16.17 -6.91 15.08
C SER A 483 15.62 -5.68 15.76
N SER A 484 15.61 -4.55 15.06
CA SER A 484 15.13 -3.26 15.56
C SER A 484 14.46 -2.46 14.45
N PHE A 485 13.38 -1.78 14.76
CA PHE A 485 12.71 -0.84 13.87
C PHE A 485 13.35 0.54 14.04
N ASP A 486 14.32 0.85 13.20
CA ASP A 486 15.12 2.07 13.25
C ASP A 486 15.23 2.76 11.88
N VAL A 487 14.19 2.63 11.05
CA VAL A 487 14.07 3.32 9.77
C VAL A 487 14.22 4.82 9.93
N ARG A 488 14.93 5.47 9.02
CA ARG A 488 15.17 6.92 9.06
C ARG A 488 13.94 7.72 8.66
N ALA A 489 13.14 7.20 7.74
CA ALA A 489 11.96 7.87 7.25
C ALA A 489 10.88 6.86 6.80
N ILE A 490 9.64 7.29 6.84
CA ILE A 490 8.47 6.53 6.36
C ILE A 490 7.75 7.42 5.35
N PRO A 491 7.67 7.03 4.06
CA PRO A 491 6.98 7.82 3.06
C PRO A 491 5.46 7.82 3.30
N ALA A 492 4.80 8.88 2.88
CA ALA A 492 3.35 8.99 2.85
C ALA A 492 2.91 9.47 1.47
N VAL A 493 1.77 8.95 1.00
CA VAL A 493 1.21 9.26 -0.32
C VAL A 493 -0.29 9.45 -0.22
N ALA A 494 -0.79 10.53 -0.82
CA ALA A 494 -2.19 10.72 -1.16
C ALA A 494 -2.33 10.50 -2.68
N TYR A 495 -3.11 9.50 -3.06
CA TYR A 495 -3.32 9.12 -4.47
C TYR A 495 -4.46 9.93 -5.11
N THR A 496 -4.50 11.21 -4.79
CA THR A 496 -5.37 12.21 -5.41
C THR A 496 -4.89 12.54 -6.84
N ASP A 497 -5.56 13.42 -7.55
CA ASP A 497 -5.08 13.92 -8.82
C ASP A 497 -4.97 15.46 -8.81
N PRO A 498 -3.72 16.04 -8.78
CA PRO A 498 -2.41 15.38 -8.72
C PRO A 498 -2.17 14.60 -7.42
N GLU A 499 -1.28 13.61 -7.48
CA GLU A 499 -0.79 12.91 -6.29
C GLU A 499 0.07 13.84 -5.43
N ILE A 500 0.08 13.60 -4.11
CA ILE A 500 0.97 14.27 -3.17
C ILE A 500 1.74 13.20 -2.40
N ALA A 501 3.06 13.25 -2.45
CA ALA A 501 3.92 12.34 -1.71
C ALA A 501 4.96 13.12 -0.90
N TRP A 502 5.31 12.61 0.29
CA TRP A 502 6.38 13.17 1.10
C TRP A 502 7.09 12.10 1.91
N VAL A 503 8.33 12.37 2.28
CA VAL A 503 9.16 11.48 3.08
C VAL A 503 10.14 12.28 3.94
N GLY A 504 10.46 11.80 5.12
CA GLY A 504 11.37 12.46 6.06
C GLY A 504 10.77 13.71 6.69
N VAL A 505 11.62 14.69 6.97
CA VAL A 505 11.25 15.94 7.65
C VAL A 505 10.50 16.86 6.70
N THR A 506 9.34 17.37 7.09
CA THR A 506 8.61 18.42 6.35
C THR A 506 9.14 19.80 6.69
N GLU A 507 8.87 20.83 5.86
CA GLU A 507 9.24 22.21 6.18
C GLU A 507 8.55 22.69 7.47
N THR A 508 7.31 22.24 7.70
CA THR A 508 6.55 22.55 8.91
C THR A 508 7.24 21.98 10.14
N GLU A 509 7.58 20.69 10.12
CA GLU A 509 8.30 20.04 11.22
C GLU A 509 9.70 20.64 11.43
N ALA A 510 10.41 20.95 10.36
CA ALA A 510 11.74 21.58 10.46
C ALA A 510 11.66 22.90 11.20
N LYS A 511 10.68 23.73 10.91
CA LYS A 511 10.45 25.02 11.59
C LYS A 511 10.07 24.82 13.06
N GLU A 512 9.15 23.90 13.35
CA GLU A 512 8.69 23.59 14.71
C GLU A 512 9.81 23.04 15.58
N ARG A 513 10.69 22.21 15.02
CA ARG A 513 11.81 21.57 15.72
C ARG A 513 13.10 22.36 15.68
N GLY A 514 13.15 23.51 15.01
CA GLY A 514 14.35 24.34 14.86
C GLY A 514 15.47 23.67 14.05
N ILE A 515 15.13 22.78 13.10
CA ILE A 515 16.11 22.12 12.23
C ILE A 515 16.55 23.10 11.16
N ALA A 516 17.85 23.38 11.12
CA ALA A 516 18.45 24.21 10.06
C ALA A 516 18.55 23.40 8.76
N TYR A 517 17.87 23.86 7.72
CA TYR A 517 17.86 23.18 6.43
C TYR A 517 18.09 24.13 5.25
N GLY A 518 18.58 23.58 4.14
CA GLY A 518 18.51 24.16 2.82
C GLY A 518 17.44 23.49 1.99
N LYS A 519 16.93 24.16 0.95
CA LYS A 519 15.88 23.64 0.09
C LYS A 519 16.28 23.77 -1.39
N GLY A 520 16.19 22.66 -2.12
CA GLY A 520 16.15 22.64 -3.56
C GLY A 520 14.72 22.37 -4.04
N GLN A 521 14.32 23.05 -5.12
CA GLN A 521 12.98 22.90 -5.67
C GLN A 521 13.00 23.06 -7.19
N PHE A 522 12.29 22.16 -7.89
CA PHE A 522 12.12 22.22 -9.33
C PHE A 522 10.63 22.21 -9.70
N PRO A 523 10.12 23.26 -10.40
CA PRO A 523 8.74 23.33 -10.85
C PRO A 523 8.53 22.42 -12.07
N TRP A 524 7.47 21.66 -12.09
CA TRP A 524 7.19 20.73 -13.20
C TRP A 524 6.83 21.43 -14.52
N ALA A 525 6.42 22.69 -14.47
CA ALA A 525 6.26 23.54 -15.66
C ALA A 525 7.55 23.72 -16.48
N ALA A 526 8.72 23.41 -15.91
CA ALA A 526 10.00 23.39 -16.60
C ALA A 526 10.44 21.95 -17.01
N SER A 527 9.68 20.92 -16.69
CA SER A 527 10.00 19.53 -17.05
C SER A 527 9.44 19.17 -18.43
N GLY A 528 10.31 18.79 -19.36
CA GLY A 528 9.89 18.34 -20.69
C GLY A 528 8.94 17.14 -20.65
N ARG A 529 9.10 16.22 -19.67
CA ARG A 529 8.23 15.08 -19.52
C ARG A 529 6.83 15.46 -19.02
N SER A 530 6.72 16.34 -18.03
CA SER A 530 5.43 16.79 -17.52
C SER A 530 4.65 17.61 -18.55
N LEU A 531 5.35 18.46 -19.33
CA LEU A 531 4.75 19.18 -20.46
C LEU A 531 4.21 18.20 -21.53
N ALA A 532 4.98 17.17 -21.88
CA ALA A 532 4.55 16.15 -22.83
C ALA A 532 3.35 15.33 -22.34
N LEU A 533 3.14 15.23 -21.04
CA LEU A 533 1.96 14.60 -20.42
C LEU A 533 0.78 15.55 -20.27
N ASN A 534 0.94 16.85 -20.58
CA ASN A 534 -0.03 17.90 -20.28
C ASN A 534 -0.40 17.97 -18.78
N ARG A 535 0.59 17.68 -17.90
CA ARG A 535 0.46 17.61 -16.43
C ARG A 535 1.64 18.35 -15.80
N ASP A 536 1.70 19.66 -16.05
CA ASP A 536 2.79 20.53 -15.62
C ASP A 536 2.55 21.21 -14.26
N GLU A 537 1.41 20.92 -13.66
CA GLU A 537 1.12 21.39 -12.31
C GLU A 537 1.95 20.64 -11.27
N GLY A 538 2.49 21.39 -10.34
CA GLY A 538 3.23 20.81 -9.22
C GLY A 538 4.72 21.09 -9.24
N PHE A 539 5.44 20.37 -8.41
CA PHE A 539 6.89 20.51 -8.24
C PHE A 539 7.47 19.35 -7.42
N THR A 540 8.79 19.22 -7.49
CA THR A 540 9.60 18.39 -6.57
C THR A 540 10.41 19.32 -5.68
N LYS A 541 10.36 19.13 -4.35
CA LYS A 541 11.23 19.79 -3.38
C LYS A 541 11.98 18.79 -2.53
N ILE A 542 13.24 19.09 -2.22
CA ILE A 542 14.09 18.30 -1.33
C ILE A 542 14.65 19.22 -0.25
N LEU A 543 14.66 18.74 0.97
CA LEU A 543 15.25 19.41 2.13
C LEU A 543 16.58 18.73 2.46
N PHE A 544 17.60 19.56 2.62
CA PHE A 544 18.95 19.13 2.95
C PHE A 544 19.35 19.70 4.32
N ASP A 545 19.97 18.90 5.13
CA ASP A 545 20.64 19.39 6.35
C ASP A 545 21.67 20.45 5.99
N LYS A 546 21.64 21.58 6.69
CA LYS A 546 22.44 22.76 6.32
C LYS A 546 23.95 22.54 6.45
N GLU A 547 24.39 21.68 7.37
CA GLU A 547 25.81 21.42 7.64
C GLU A 547 26.34 20.26 6.82
N THR A 548 25.64 19.11 6.87
CA THR A 548 26.08 17.88 6.23
C THR A 548 25.64 17.76 4.78
N ARG A 549 24.73 18.63 4.33
CA ARG A 549 24.08 18.62 3.00
C ARG A 549 23.32 17.33 2.66
N ARG A 550 23.13 16.46 3.65
CA ARG A 550 22.39 15.19 3.47
C ARG A 550 20.90 15.44 3.29
N VAL A 551 20.27 14.58 2.48
CA VAL A 551 18.83 14.60 2.31
C VAL A 551 18.16 14.24 3.64
N ILE A 552 17.29 15.12 4.13
CA ILE A 552 16.53 14.93 5.38
C ILE A 552 15.02 14.83 5.15
N GLY A 553 14.54 15.30 4.01
CA GLY A 553 13.13 15.23 3.68
C GLY A 553 12.84 15.65 2.26
N ALA A 554 11.67 15.31 1.76
CA ALA A 554 11.19 15.74 0.45
C ALA A 554 9.67 15.78 0.37
N GLY A 555 9.17 16.53 -0.60
CA GLY A 555 7.79 16.55 -1.01
C GLY A 555 7.67 16.67 -2.51
N ILE A 556 6.77 15.89 -3.10
CA ILE A 556 6.47 15.88 -4.52
C ILE A 556 4.97 16.01 -4.70
N VAL A 557 4.55 16.91 -5.59
CA VAL A 557 3.17 17.01 -6.02
C VAL A 557 3.11 16.99 -7.53
N GLY A 558 2.34 16.07 -8.08
CA GLY A 558 2.19 15.86 -9.53
C GLY A 558 1.84 14.42 -9.86
N SER A 559 1.79 14.09 -11.15
CA SER A 559 1.52 12.73 -11.61
C SER A 559 2.61 11.76 -11.15
N ASN A 560 2.21 10.58 -10.62
CA ASN A 560 3.12 9.53 -10.15
C ASN A 560 4.07 9.98 -9.00
N ALA A 561 3.69 10.98 -8.21
CA ALA A 561 4.49 11.43 -7.06
C ALA A 561 4.74 10.28 -6.07
N GLY A 562 3.76 9.35 -5.94
CA GLY A 562 3.86 8.17 -5.09
C GLY A 562 4.97 7.19 -5.50
N GLU A 563 5.27 7.08 -6.80
CA GLU A 563 6.36 6.26 -7.29
C GLU A 563 7.71 7.00 -7.14
N LEU A 564 7.73 8.30 -7.46
CA LEU A 564 8.95 9.12 -7.44
C LEU A 564 9.54 9.30 -6.04
N ILE A 565 8.70 9.36 -5.00
CA ILE A 565 9.15 9.57 -3.62
C ILE A 565 10.05 8.43 -3.10
N ALA A 566 9.98 7.25 -3.70
CA ALA A 566 10.77 6.09 -3.30
C ALA A 566 12.27 6.32 -3.49
N GLU A 567 12.70 7.02 -4.54
CA GLU A 567 14.10 7.40 -4.79
C GLU A 567 14.63 8.29 -3.66
N VAL A 568 13.87 9.30 -3.27
CA VAL A 568 14.28 10.18 -2.16
C VAL A 568 14.26 9.44 -0.82
N GLY A 569 13.31 8.53 -0.62
CA GLY A 569 13.30 7.63 0.53
C GLY A 569 14.58 6.78 0.63
N LEU A 570 15.05 6.24 -0.49
CA LEU A 570 16.32 5.52 -0.58
C LEU A 570 17.51 6.45 -0.28
N ALA A 571 17.52 7.66 -0.83
CA ALA A 571 18.59 8.65 -0.57
C ALA A 571 18.69 8.98 0.93
N ILE A 572 17.57 9.17 1.64
CA ILE A 572 17.55 9.37 3.10
C ILE A 572 18.11 8.14 3.83
N GLU A 573 17.66 6.94 3.49
CA GLU A 573 18.08 5.71 4.16
C GLU A 573 19.58 5.44 3.97
N MET A 574 20.11 5.70 2.77
CA MET A 574 21.53 5.58 2.45
C MET A 574 22.39 6.74 3.00
N GLY A 575 21.76 7.82 3.46
CA GLY A 575 22.45 9.02 3.95
C GLY A 575 23.12 9.84 2.84
N ALA A 576 22.59 9.77 1.61
CA ALA A 576 23.06 10.52 0.46
C ALA A 576 22.95 12.03 0.69
N ASP A 577 23.88 12.78 0.09
CA ASP A 577 23.85 14.24 0.09
C ASP A 577 23.31 14.80 -1.24
N ALA A 578 23.29 16.13 -1.36
CA ALA A 578 22.77 16.79 -2.54
C ALA A 578 23.59 16.49 -3.81
N ALA A 579 24.91 16.33 -3.66
CA ALA A 579 25.79 16.01 -4.78
C ALA A 579 25.55 14.58 -5.27
N ASP A 580 25.36 13.61 -4.36
CA ASP A 580 25.05 12.21 -4.72
C ASP A 580 23.78 12.13 -5.57
N VAL A 581 22.73 12.87 -5.17
CA VAL A 581 21.44 12.91 -5.91
C VAL A 581 21.60 13.62 -7.26
N GLY A 582 22.27 14.79 -7.29
CA GLY A 582 22.46 15.56 -8.52
C GLY A 582 23.40 14.91 -9.53
N LEU A 583 24.40 14.14 -9.08
CA LEU A 583 25.33 13.41 -9.96
C LEU A 583 24.74 12.09 -10.48
N THR A 584 23.65 11.61 -9.90
CA THR A 584 22.97 10.39 -10.39
C THR A 584 22.38 10.67 -11.76
N VAL A 585 22.80 9.91 -12.78
CA VAL A 585 22.30 10.07 -14.15
C VAL A 585 20.87 9.53 -14.24
N HIS A 586 19.93 10.42 -14.54
CA HIS A 586 18.53 10.06 -14.76
C HIS A 586 18.23 9.88 -16.26
N ALA A 587 17.33 8.97 -16.58
CA ALA A 587 16.90 8.79 -17.96
C ALA A 587 16.11 10.01 -18.46
N HIS A 588 16.37 10.44 -19.71
CA HIS A 588 15.69 11.57 -20.34
C HIS A 588 14.75 11.13 -21.47
N PRO A 589 13.51 11.69 -21.60
CA PRO A 589 12.85 12.53 -20.61
C PRO A 589 12.01 11.70 -19.62
N THR A 590 12.17 11.95 -18.34
CA THR A 590 11.38 11.29 -17.27
C THR A 590 10.95 12.27 -16.18
N LEU A 591 9.99 11.88 -15.36
CA LEU A 591 9.61 12.67 -14.18
C LEU A 591 10.65 12.57 -13.05
N SER A 592 11.43 11.48 -13.00
CA SER A 592 12.49 11.31 -11.99
C SER A 592 13.63 12.30 -12.13
N GLU A 593 13.88 12.87 -13.33
CA GLU A 593 14.83 13.99 -13.49
C GLU A 593 14.52 15.15 -12.56
N THR A 594 13.25 15.35 -12.19
CA THR A 594 12.86 16.45 -11.28
C THR A 594 13.44 16.28 -9.87
N VAL A 595 13.84 15.06 -9.48
CA VAL A 595 14.54 14.79 -8.22
C VAL A 595 15.99 15.30 -8.31
N ALA A 596 16.72 14.94 -9.39
CA ALA A 596 18.06 15.47 -9.63
C ALA A 596 18.04 16.99 -9.76
N PHE A 597 17.14 17.54 -10.56
CA PHE A 597 17.02 18.99 -10.76
C PHE A 597 16.71 19.76 -9.46
N ALA A 598 15.97 19.17 -8.54
CA ALA A 598 15.76 19.76 -7.22
C ALA A 598 17.07 19.78 -6.39
N ALA A 599 17.90 18.72 -6.48
CA ALA A 599 19.21 18.70 -5.84
C ALA A 599 20.18 19.68 -6.49
N GLU A 600 20.25 19.73 -7.82
CA GLU A 600 21.06 20.69 -8.57
C GLU A 600 20.65 22.16 -8.30
N ALA A 601 19.36 22.42 -8.11
CA ALA A 601 18.87 23.75 -7.72
C ALA A 601 19.43 24.18 -6.35
N PHE A 602 19.56 23.25 -5.41
CA PHE A 602 20.19 23.52 -4.12
C PHE A 602 21.71 23.71 -4.25
N GLU A 603 22.37 22.90 -5.09
CA GLU A 603 23.81 23.01 -5.37
C GLU A 603 24.17 24.25 -6.18
N GLY A 604 23.20 24.85 -6.89
CA GLY A 604 23.45 25.96 -7.81
C GLY A 604 24.06 25.55 -9.15
N THR A 605 23.94 24.28 -9.52
CA THR A 605 24.44 23.67 -10.76
C THR A 605 23.37 23.48 -11.82
N LEU A 606 22.07 23.64 -11.46
CA LEU A 606 20.94 23.48 -12.37
C LEU A 606 21.05 24.42 -13.59
N THR A 607 20.90 23.86 -14.79
CA THR A 607 20.94 24.59 -16.06
C THR A 607 19.56 24.77 -16.71
N ASP A 608 18.61 23.90 -16.38
CA ASP A 608 17.29 23.83 -17.00
C ASP A 608 16.31 24.91 -16.50
N LEU A 609 16.72 25.64 -15.46
CA LEU A 609 15.97 26.76 -14.92
C LEU A 609 16.94 27.85 -14.45
N TYR A 610 16.73 29.10 -14.91
CA TYR A 610 17.50 30.22 -14.41
C TYR A 610 17.07 30.60 -12.98
N ILE A 611 17.96 30.39 -12.03
CA ILE A 611 17.78 30.80 -10.63
C ILE A 611 18.72 31.99 -10.37
N PRO A 612 18.20 33.22 -10.14
CA PRO A 612 19.04 34.35 -9.83
C PRO A 612 19.91 34.09 -8.60
N LYS A 613 21.21 34.33 -8.70
CA LYS A 613 22.10 34.31 -7.52
C LYS A 613 21.63 35.40 -6.54
N ARG A 614 21.30 34.99 -5.31
CA ARG A 614 20.96 35.94 -4.24
C ARG A 614 22.21 36.53 -3.62
#